data_9f34bfb351c36af68a4eb9b13857b53e
#
_entry.id   9f34bfb351c36af68a4eb9b13857b53e
#
_cell.length_a   1.000
_cell.length_b   1.000
_cell.length_c   1.000
_cell.angle_alpha   90.00
_cell.angle_beta   90.00
_cell.angle_gamma   90.00
#
_symmetry.space_group_name_H-M   'P 1'
#
loop_
_entity.id
_entity.type
_entity.pdbx_description
1 polymer ?
#
loop_
_entity_poly.entity_id
_entity_poly.type
_entity_poly.pdbx_seq_one_letter_code
_entity_poly.pdbx_strand_id
1 'polypeptide(L)'
;MILLQSGQATTFVTSIIGRHGHPELDQKPHQHVIIVSPMSLATSKQLLDELSRSEIYKDYERAFSEATGLPLNLRPVEDFHLAHHGKVHENPFCALMAKHSRTCAACLDAQQKSSDSALQQTRTIMCFAGLCESSVPLRTGENLIGFLQTGEVMLEKPTHAQFSKVASLLVKWGIGDELKEAEQAWVESKVVPRKQYKSVLRLLEIFALHLSLVANQLAIQRKQAEPPAITRARQFILEHQNEELSLTSVAKVVNMSSFYFCKTFKKATGLNFTDYLARMRIERAKELLLNPNARVSEIVFEVGFQSITHFNRIFKRHVGRSPSEYRQSLPRTA
;
A
#
# COMPACT_ATOMS: atom_id res chain seq x y z
N MET A 1 34.29 -26.24 25.52
CA MET A 1 34.52 -24.82 25.82
C MET A 1 34.38 -24.11 24.48
N ILE A 2 33.22 -23.56 24.27
CA ILE A 2 32.72 -23.08 22.97
C ILE A 2 32.74 -21.57 23.02
N LEU A 3 33.45 -20.96 22.09
CA LEU A 3 33.36 -19.53 21.83
C LEU A 3 32.58 -19.34 20.53
N LEU A 4 31.45 -18.69 20.66
CA LEU A 4 30.66 -18.16 19.56
C LEU A 4 31.27 -16.84 19.09
N GLN A 5 31.53 -16.72 17.80
CA GLN A 5 31.70 -15.43 17.12
C GLN A 5 30.88 -15.38 15.85
N SER A 6 30.25 -14.25 15.75
CA SER A 6 29.36 -13.67 14.76
C SER A 6 29.76 -13.77 13.29
N GLY A 7 28.82 -14.13 12.47
CA GLY A 7 28.34 -13.58 11.20
C GLY A 7 29.32 -13.05 10.16
N GLN A 8 29.44 -13.78 9.06
CA GLN A 8 29.54 -13.25 7.71
C GLN A 8 29.26 -14.40 6.72
N ALA A 9 28.40 -14.18 5.78
CA ALA A 9 28.10 -15.12 4.72
C ALA A 9 29.32 -15.26 3.80
N THR A 10 29.95 -16.43 3.80
CA THR A 10 31.08 -16.75 2.94
C THR A 10 30.58 -17.53 1.75
N THR A 11 30.68 -16.95 0.58
CA THR A 11 30.44 -17.59 -0.70
C THR A 11 31.58 -18.54 -1.00
N PHE A 12 31.33 -19.84 -1.05
CA PHE A 12 32.31 -20.82 -1.52
C PHE A 12 32.34 -20.84 -3.04
N VAL A 13 33.43 -20.38 -3.61
CA VAL A 13 33.81 -20.62 -5.01
C VAL A 13 34.77 -21.81 -5.03
N THR A 14 34.31 -22.95 -5.54
CA THR A 14 35.18 -24.11 -5.79
C THR A 14 35.84 -23.96 -7.14
N SER A 15 37.14 -23.68 -7.15
CA SER A 15 37.97 -23.65 -8.34
C SER A 15 38.42 -25.07 -8.68
N ILE A 16 38.02 -25.58 -9.85
CA ILE A 16 38.62 -26.79 -10.45
C ILE A 16 39.53 -26.32 -11.58
N ILE A 17 40.83 -26.58 -11.42
CA ILE A 17 41.85 -26.33 -12.42
C ILE A 17 41.84 -27.49 -13.43
N GLY A 18 41.55 -27.22 -14.69
CA GLY A 18 41.74 -28.11 -15.80
C GLY A 18 42.35 -27.34 -16.98
N ARG A 19 43.59 -27.61 -17.32
CA ARG A 19 44.30 -27.05 -18.48
C ARG A 19 43.76 -27.71 -19.77
N HIS A 20 43.39 -26.93 -20.78
CA HIS A 20 43.88 -27.00 -22.18
C HIS A 20 43.10 -25.96 -23.00
N GLY A 21 43.85 -25.22 -23.82
CA GLY A 21 43.40 -24.05 -24.53
C GLY A 21 42.60 -24.33 -25.79
N HIS A 22 41.72 -23.34 -26.07
CA HIS A 22 41.42 -22.76 -27.39
C HIS A 22 40.56 -21.51 -27.18
N PRO A 23 40.61 -20.49 -28.02
CA PRO A 23 39.92 -19.22 -27.78
C PRO A 23 38.48 -19.31 -28.27
N GLU A 24 37.53 -19.25 -27.34
CA GLU A 24 36.11 -19.10 -27.67
C GLU A 24 35.47 -18.00 -26.84
N LEU A 25 35.00 -17.01 -27.59
CA LEU A 25 33.81 -16.19 -27.36
C LEU A 25 33.35 -16.01 -25.91
N ASP A 26 33.60 -14.83 -25.43
CA ASP A 26 33.09 -14.23 -24.19
C ASP A 26 31.54 -14.19 -24.20
N GLN A 27 30.90 -15.30 -23.84
CA GLN A 27 29.49 -15.35 -23.48
C GLN A 27 29.40 -15.18 -21.98
N LYS A 28 29.20 -13.94 -21.54
CA LYS A 28 28.76 -13.65 -20.18
C LYS A 28 27.46 -14.42 -19.91
N PRO A 29 27.36 -15.18 -18.80
CA PRO A 29 26.12 -15.81 -18.45
C PRO A 29 25.06 -14.71 -18.21
N HIS A 30 24.03 -14.70 -19.04
CA HIS A 30 22.85 -13.91 -18.79
C HIS A 30 22.25 -14.41 -17.47
N GLN A 31 22.51 -13.68 -16.38
CA GLN A 31 21.70 -13.78 -15.19
C GLN A 31 20.28 -13.39 -15.60
N HIS A 32 19.41 -14.40 -15.72
CA HIS A 32 17.98 -14.15 -15.75
C HIS A 32 17.60 -13.56 -14.40
N VAL A 33 17.70 -12.25 -14.28
CA VAL A 33 17.02 -11.48 -13.26
C VAL A 33 15.54 -11.69 -13.56
N ILE A 34 14.87 -12.52 -12.78
CA ILE A 34 13.41 -12.62 -12.79
C ILE A 34 12.94 -11.26 -12.29
N ILE A 35 12.68 -10.34 -13.20
CA ILE A 35 12.03 -9.07 -12.93
C ILE A 35 10.59 -9.46 -12.59
N VAL A 36 10.32 -9.65 -11.30
CA VAL A 36 8.95 -9.76 -10.80
C VAL A 36 8.34 -8.38 -11.01
N SER A 37 7.57 -8.24 -12.09
CA SER A 37 6.84 -7.00 -12.36
C SER A 37 6.04 -6.63 -11.11
N PRO A 38 6.13 -5.39 -10.62
CA PRO A 38 5.37 -4.97 -9.45
C PRO A 38 3.89 -5.21 -9.71
N MET A 39 3.21 -5.81 -8.74
CA MET A 39 1.78 -6.07 -8.84
C MET A 39 1.05 -4.73 -8.96
N SER A 40 0.16 -4.58 -9.96
CA SER A 40 -0.55 -3.32 -10.14
C SER A 40 -1.44 -3.03 -8.91
N LEU A 41 -1.62 -1.76 -8.57
CA LEU A 41 -2.53 -1.32 -7.48
C LEU A 41 -3.94 -1.88 -7.63
N ALA A 42 -4.44 -2.01 -8.88
CA ALA A 42 -5.72 -2.64 -9.15
C ALA A 42 -5.75 -4.12 -8.76
N THR A 43 -4.68 -4.85 -9.03
CA THR A 43 -4.54 -6.27 -8.64
C THR A 43 -4.44 -6.39 -7.12
N SER A 44 -3.70 -5.50 -6.46
CA SER A 44 -3.59 -5.44 -5.00
C SER A 44 -4.95 -5.18 -4.35
N LYS A 45 -5.70 -4.21 -4.85
CA LYS A 45 -7.05 -3.89 -4.35
C LYS A 45 -8.00 -5.06 -4.50
N GLN A 46 -8.04 -5.72 -5.67
CA GLN A 46 -8.88 -6.90 -5.88
C GLN A 46 -8.51 -8.05 -4.94
N LEU A 47 -7.21 -8.25 -4.67
CA LEU A 47 -6.74 -9.27 -3.78
C LEU A 47 -7.15 -8.98 -2.32
N LEU A 48 -7.08 -7.71 -1.90
CA LEU A 48 -7.57 -7.30 -0.59
C LEU A 48 -9.08 -7.44 -0.46
N ASP A 49 -9.84 -7.11 -1.51
CA ASP A 49 -11.30 -7.31 -1.52
C ASP A 49 -11.68 -8.79 -1.38
N GLU A 50 -10.91 -9.70 -1.97
CA GLU A 50 -11.12 -11.15 -1.77
C GLU A 50 -10.73 -11.59 -0.37
N LEU A 51 -9.58 -11.12 0.13
CA LEU A 51 -9.16 -11.41 1.50
C LEU A 51 -10.18 -10.92 2.52
N SER A 52 -10.70 -9.70 2.39
CA SER A 52 -11.69 -9.14 3.31
C SER A 52 -13.00 -9.93 3.35
N ARG A 53 -13.32 -10.64 2.27
CA ARG A 53 -14.52 -11.51 2.18
C ARG A 53 -14.25 -12.95 2.61
N SER A 54 -12.99 -13.32 2.77
CA SER A 54 -12.61 -14.70 3.17
C SER A 54 -13.06 -14.98 4.61
N GLU A 55 -13.47 -16.24 4.86
CA GLU A 55 -13.85 -16.69 6.20
C GLU A 55 -12.69 -16.50 7.19
N ILE A 56 -11.46 -16.77 6.76
CA ILE A 56 -10.28 -16.63 7.60
C ILE A 56 -10.10 -15.19 8.11
N TYR A 57 -10.29 -14.18 7.25
CA TYR A 57 -10.19 -12.80 7.69
C TYR A 57 -11.34 -12.42 8.64
N LYS A 58 -12.56 -12.79 8.32
CA LYS A 58 -13.74 -12.49 9.16
C LYS A 58 -13.63 -13.13 10.55
N ASP A 59 -13.17 -14.38 10.61
CA ASP A 59 -12.95 -15.06 11.89
C ASP A 59 -11.87 -14.37 12.73
N TYR A 60 -10.81 -13.93 12.07
CA TYR A 60 -9.77 -13.15 12.74
C TYR A 60 -10.25 -11.78 13.21
N GLU A 61 -10.92 -11.02 12.34
CA GLU A 61 -11.47 -9.70 12.70
C GLU A 61 -12.37 -9.84 13.94
N ARG A 62 -13.26 -10.85 13.95
CA ARG A 62 -14.13 -11.14 15.08
C ARG A 62 -13.35 -11.54 16.33
N ALA A 63 -12.51 -12.57 16.24
CA ALA A 63 -11.74 -13.07 17.38
C ALA A 63 -10.79 -12.01 17.95
N PHE A 64 -10.14 -11.22 17.09
CA PHE A 64 -9.30 -10.11 17.50
C PHE A 64 -10.09 -9.05 18.25
N SER A 65 -11.23 -8.63 17.70
CA SER A 65 -12.09 -7.60 18.29
C SER A 65 -12.68 -8.07 19.62
N GLU A 66 -13.12 -9.31 19.72
CA GLU A 66 -13.65 -9.90 20.98
C GLU A 66 -12.56 -10.02 22.04
N ALA A 67 -11.36 -10.53 21.68
CA ALA A 67 -10.28 -10.76 22.63
C ALA A 67 -9.62 -9.47 23.12
N THR A 68 -9.52 -8.45 22.25
CA THR A 68 -8.81 -7.21 22.57
C THR A 68 -9.75 -6.03 22.86
N GLY A 69 -10.99 -6.10 22.35
CA GLY A 69 -11.95 -4.99 22.32
C GLY A 69 -11.42 -3.81 21.50
N LEU A 70 -10.60 -4.09 20.46
CA LEU A 70 -10.08 -3.09 19.55
C LEU A 70 -10.65 -3.31 18.16
N PRO A 71 -10.85 -2.24 17.37
CA PRO A 71 -11.23 -2.38 15.97
C PRO A 71 -10.06 -2.96 15.17
N LEU A 72 -10.38 -3.75 14.15
CA LEU A 72 -9.43 -4.22 13.15
C LEU A 72 -9.94 -3.86 11.76
N ASN A 73 -9.08 -3.36 10.91
CA ASN A 73 -9.41 -3.08 9.52
C ASN A 73 -8.30 -3.54 8.57
N LEU A 74 -8.72 -4.03 7.40
CA LEU A 74 -7.85 -4.35 6.29
C LEU A 74 -7.94 -3.18 5.29
N ARG A 75 -6.85 -2.41 5.17
CA ARG A 75 -6.82 -1.17 4.39
C ARG A 75 -5.92 -1.31 3.16
N PRO A 76 -6.38 -0.90 1.96
CA PRO A 76 -5.52 -0.74 0.79
C PRO A 76 -4.41 0.30 1.00
N VAL A 77 -3.34 0.22 0.21
CA VAL A 77 -2.23 1.19 0.27
C VAL A 77 -2.73 2.61 -0.03
N GLU A 78 -3.64 2.74 -0.99
CA GLU A 78 -4.29 4.01 -1.34
C GLU A 78 -5.75 3.98 -0.89
N ASP A 79 -6.00 4.51 0.29
CA ASP A 79 -7.35 4.66 0.82
C ASP A 79 -7.49 6.03 1.51
N PHE A 80 -8.61 6.69 1.27
CA PHE A 80 -8.93 8.01 1.80
C PHE A 80 -10.12 7.99 2.76
N HIS A 81 -10.46 6.81 3.31
CA HIS A 81 -11.51 6.66 4.31
C HIS A 81 -10.91 6.48 5.70
N LEU A 82 -11.64 6.90 6.71
CA LEU A 82 -11.27 6.63 8.10
C LEU A 82 -11.36 5.12 8.37
N ALA A 83 -10.26 4.54 8.85
CA ALA A 83 -10.09 3.09 8.90
C ALA A 83 -11.13 2.38 9.76
N HIS A 84 -11.52 2.99 10.87
CA HIS A 84 -12.38 2.34 11.87
C HIS A 84 -13.78 2.94 11.92
N HIS A 85 -14.09 3.96 11.10
CA HIS A 85 -15.39 4.62 11.13
C HIS A 85 -16.54 3.66 10.81
N GLY A 86 -17.53 3.61 11.71
CA GLY A 86 -18.67 2.68 11.64
C GLY A 86 -18.34 1.23 12.01
N LYS A 87 -17.13 0.94 12.49
CA LYS A 87 -16.75 -0.40 12.96
C LYS A 87 -17.17 -0.64 14.41
N VAL A 88 -17.35 -1.92 14.74
CA VAL A 88 -17.50 -2.35 16.14
C VAL A 88 -16.23 -1.95 16.91
N HIS A 89 -16.39 -1.40 18.10
CA HIS A 89 -15.32 -0.84 18.95
C HIS A 89 -14.60 0.41 18.37
N GLU A 90 -15.22 1.13 17.42
CA GLU A 90 -14.78 2.50 17.08
C GLU A 90 -14.71 3.35 18.36
N ASN A 91 -13.67 4.17 18.48
CA ASN A 91 -13.54 5.07 19.62
C ASN A 91 -14.60 6.18 19.56
N PRO A 92 -15.37 6.43 20.65
CA PRO A 92 -16.43 7.44 20.66
C PRO A 92 -15.94 8.85 20.29
N PHE A 93 -14.74 9.23 20.74
CA PHE A 93 -14.14 10.51 20.37
C PHE A 93 -13.83 10.58 18.87
N CYS A 94 -13.29 9.50 18.29
CA CYS A 94 -13.01 9.43 16.86
C CYS A 94 -14.29 9.51 16.03
N ALA A 95 -15.37 8.84 16.46
CA ALA A 95 -16.67 8.90 15.81
C ALA A 95 -17.26 10.32 15.85
N LEU A 96 -17.07 11.05 16.95
CA LEU A 96 -17.48 12.46 17.05
C LEU A 96 -16.64 13.33 16.11
N MET A 97 -15.34 13.18 16.11
CA MET A 97 -14.42 13.96 15.26
C MET A 97 -14.62 13.71 13.76
N ALA A 98 -15.08 12.54 13.37
CA ALA A 98 -15.39 12.20 11.98
C ALA A 98 -16.52 13.06 11.37
N LYS A 99 -17.39 13.64 12.21
CA LYS A 99 -18.50 14.50 11.77
C LYS A 99 -18.05 15.87 11.26
N HIS A 100 -16.85 16.32 11.60
CA HIS A 100 -16.33 17.64 11.27
C HIS A 100 -15.21 17.56 10.23
N SER A 101 -15.31 18.34 9.18
CA SER A 101 -14.37 18.29 8.04
C SER A 101 -12.90 18.56 8.43
N ARG A 102 -12.64 19.46 9.38
CA ARG A 102 -11.26 19.78 9.82
C ARG A 102 -10.62 18.67 10.63
N THR A 103 -11.35 18.10 11.57
CA THR A 103 -10.87 16.97 12.39
C THR A 103 -10.78 15.71 11.57
N CYS A 104 -11.75 15.45 10.67
CA CYS A 104 -11.70 14.36 9.71
C CYS A 104 -10.44 14.45 8.82
N ALA A 105 -10.11 15.65 8.30
CA ALA A 105 -8.89 15.85 7.54
C ALA A 105 -7.62 15.59 8.37
N ALA A 106 -7.59 16.00 9.64
CA ALA A 106 -6.46 15.74 10.53
C ALA A 106 -6.32 14.23 10.87
N CYS A 107 -7.43 13.50 11.01
CA CYS A 107 -7.42 12.06 11.19
C CYS A 107 -6.91 11.33 9.93
N LEU A 108 -7.37 11.74 8.74
CA LEU A 108 -6.90 11.17 7.48
C LEU A 108 -5.40 11.42 7.26
N ASP A 109 -4.90 12.62 7.57
CA ASP A 109 -3.46 12.94 7.52
C ASP A 109 -2.65 12.06 8.48
N ALA A 110 -3.15 11.86 9.70
CA ALA A 110 -2.51 10.97 10.66
C ALA A 110 -2.46 9.52 10.16
N GLN A 111 -3.57 9.00 9.62
CA GLN A 111 -3.63 7.66 9.04
C GLN A 111 -2.69 7.50 7.84
N GLN A 112 -2.60 8.52 6.97
CA GLN A 112 -1.68 8.49 5.85
C GLN A 112 -0.23 8.43 6.33
N LYS A 113 0.15 9.24 7.31
CA LYS A 113 1.48 9.20 7.94
C LYS A 113 1.78 7.83 8.58
N SER A 114 0.78 7.20 9.20
CA SER A 114 0.91 5.84 9.73
C SER A 114 1.26 4.85 8.62
N SER A 115 0.51 4.85 7.55
CA SER A 115 0.73 3.97 6.39
C SER A 115 2.08 4.23 5.71
N ASP A 116 2.42 5.49 5.45
CA ASP A 116 3.69 5.87 4.83
C ASP A 116 4.91 5.46 5.67
N SER A 117 4.78 5.53 7.00
CA SER A 117 5.83 5.07 7.92
C SER A 117 5.89 3.56 8.09
N ALA A 118 4.81 2.84 7.76
CA ALA A 118 4.67 1.39 7.93
C ALA A 118 5.02 0.59 6.67
N LEU A 119 5.64 1.19 5.66
CA LEU A 119 5.92 0.53 4.37
C LEU A 119 6.76 -0.75 4.51
N GLN A 120 7.67 -0.83 5.46
CA GLN A 120 8.54 -2.00 5.66
C GLN A 120 8.26 -2.77 6.95
N GLN A 121 7.81 -2.12 8.00
CA GLN A 121 7.61 -2.70 9.33
C GLN A 121 6.43 -2.05 10.04
N THR A 122 5.90 -2.74 11.06
CA THR A 122 4.85 -2.22 11.92
C THR A 122 5.23 -0.86 12.51
N ARG A 123 4.32 0.10 12.42
CA ARG A 123 4.46 1.44 12.98
C ARG A 123 3.23 1.84 13.78
N THR A 124 3.51 2.54 14.87
CA THR A 124 2.51 3.20 15.71
C THR A 124 2.72 4.69 15.63
N ILE A 125 1.67 5.42 15.36
CA ILE A 125 1.64 6.88 15.44
C ILE A 125 0.68 7.33 16.53
N MET A 126 0.84 8.56 16.96
CA MET A 126 -0.09 9.25 17.86
C MET A 126 -0.75 10.39 17.08
N CYS A 127 -2.08 10.42 17.09
CA CYS A 127 -2.85 11.48 16.43
C CYS A 127 -2.85 12.78 17.27
N PHE A 128 -3.47 13.84 16.75
CA PHE A 128 -3.58 15.13 17.44
C PHE A 128 -4.25 15.07 18.82
N ALA A 129 -5.11 14.07 19.03
CA ALA A 129 -5.83 13.86 20.30
C ALA A 129 -5.06 12.95 21.26
N GLY A 130 -3.86 12.48 20.94
CA GLY A 130 -3.06 11.59 21.76
C GLY A 130 -3.47 10.12 21.69
N LEU A 131 -4.39 9.77 20.79
CA LEU A 131 -4.76 8.39 20.53
C LEU A 131 -3.73 7.72 19.61
N CYS A 132 -3.40 6.49 19.94
CA CYS A 132 -2.45 5.69 19.16
C CYS A 132 -3.18 4.84 18.12
N GLU A 133 -2.61 4.82 16.93
CA GLU A 133 -3.01 3.96 15.81
C GLU A 133 -1.79 3.22 15.27
N SER A 134 -1.97 1.98 14.86
CA SER A 134 -0.89 1.14 14.34
C SER A 134 -1.27 0.52 13.02
N SER A 135 -0.30 0.49 12.11
CA SER A 135 -0.39 -0.14 10.81
C SER A 135 0.64 -1.27 10.70
N VAL A 136 0.18 -2.46 10.34
CA VAL A 136 1.00 -3.65 10.09
C VAL A 136 0.95 -3.94 8.59
N PRO A 137 2.09 -3.94 7.87
CA PRO A 137 2.09 -4.13 6.43
C PRO A 137 1.71 -5.56 6.04
N LEU A 138 0.89 -5.69 5.00
CA LEU A 138 0.49 -6.95 4.39
C LEU A 138 1.11 -7.06 3.00
N ARG A 139 1.78 -8.18 2.71
CA ARG A 139 2.57 -8.34 1.49
C ARG A 139 2.25 -9.62 0.73
N THR A 140 2.50 -9.58 -0.59
CA THR A 140 2.60 -10.75 -1.47
C THR A 140 3.98 -10.75 -2.11
N GLY A 141 4.86 -11.64 -1.66
CA GLY A 141 6.30 -11.54 -1.96
C GLY A 141 6.83 -10.16 -1.53
N GLU A 142 7.52 -9.47 -2.44
CA GLU A 142 8.04 -8.12 -2.18
C GLU A 142 6.98 -7.01 -2.30
N ASN A 143 5.79 -7.31 -2.84
CA ASN A 143 4.79 -6.29 -3.10
C ASN A 143 3.93 -6.02 -1.86
N LEU A 144 3.89 -4.77 -1.42
CA LEU A 144 2.96 -4.31 -0.42
C LEU A 144 1.55 -4.25 -1.04
N ILE A 145 0.60 -4.95 -0.43
CA ILE A 145 -0.80 -4.98 -0.91
C ILE A 145 -1.74 -4.14 -0.05
N GLY A 146 -1.41 -3.93 1.21
CA GLY A 146 -2.20 -3.14 2.15
C GLY A 146 -1.68 -3.22 3.57
N PHE A 147 -2.53 -2.84 4.50
CA PHE A 147 -2.20 -2.80 5.93
C PHE A 147 -3.34 -3.42 6.76
N LEU A 148 -2.98 -4.11 7.83
CA LEU A 148 -3.88 -4.32 8.96
C LEU A 148 -3.72 -3.14 9.91
N GLN A 149 -4.82 -2.49 10.23
CA GLN A 149 -4.86 -1.33 11.13
C GLN A 149 -5.69 -1.62 12.36
N THR A 150 -5.17 -1.19 13.50
CA THR A 150 -5.86 -1.20 14.79
C THR A 150 -5.42 -0.01 15.62
N GLY A 151 -6.20 0.36 16.61
CA GLY A 151 -5.80 1.47 17.46
C GLY A 151 -6.98 2.23 18.08
N GLU A 152 -6.90 3.56 17.95
CA GLU A 152 -7.80 4.52 18.59
C GLU A 152 -7.81 4.39 20.12
N VAL A 153 -6.62 4.12 20.68
CA VAL A 153 -6.45 3.86 22.11
C VAL A 153 -5.47 4.82 22.77
N MET A 154 -5.66 5.03 24.07
CA MET A 154 -4.67 5.66 24.94
C MET A 154 -3.71 4.60 25.48
N LEU A 155 -2.41 4.90 25.54
CA LEU A 155 -1.41 4.02 26.15
C LEU A 155 -1.23 4.26 27.66
N GLU A 156 -1.80 5.35 28.16
CA GLU A 156 -1.78 5.79 29.55
C GLU A 156 -3.13 6.43 29.89
N LYS A 157 -3.49 6.46 31.17
CA LYS A 157 -4.75 7.11 31.58
C LYS A 157 -4.79 8.58 31.17
N PRO A 158 -5.86 9.01 30.52
CA PRO A 158 -6.03 10.42 30.12
C PRO A 158 -6.10 11.33 31.36
N THR A 159 -5.60 12.56 31.21
CA THR A 159 -5.66 13.59 32.26
C THR A 159 -6.32 14.86 31.72
N HIS A 160 -6.98 15.65 32.58
CA HIS A 160 -7.58 16.92 32.18
C HIS A 160 -6.55 17.89 31.55
N ALA A 161 -5.30 17.91 32.03
CA ALA A 161 -4.25 18.73 31.45
C ALA A 161 -3.90 18.34 30.01
N GLN A 162 -3.99 17.05 29.67
CA GLN A 162 -3.79 16.59 28.29
C GLN A 162 -4.98 17.01 27.41
N PHE A 163 -6.22 16.89 27.92
CA PHE A 163 -7.40 17.31 27.16
C PHE A 163 -7.40 18.81 26.90
N SER A 164 -6.93 19.66 27.80
CA SER A 164 -6.83 21.11 27.58
C SER A 164 -6.07 21.48 26.30
N LYS A 165 -5.05 20.68 25.91
CA LYS A 165 -4.33 20.87 24.64
C LYS A 165 -5.21 20.49 23.44
N VAL A 166 -5.94 19.39 23.56
CA VAL A 166 -6.88 18.94 22.52
C VAL A 166 -8.00 19.97 22.36
N ALA A 167 -8.59 20.43 23.47
CA ALA A 167 -9.65 21.45 23.49
C ALA A 167 -9.20 22.76 22.78
N SER A 168 -7.98 23.21 23.04
CA SER A 168 -7.43 24.39 22.39
C SER A 168 -7.36 24.25 20.85
N LEU A 169 -7.08 23.04 20.35
CA LEU A 169 -7.10 22.74 18.92
C LEU A 169 -8.52 22.69 18.38
N LEU A 170 -9.46 22.05 19.11
CA LEU A 170 -10.85 21.95 18.69
C LEU A 170 -11.50 23.34 18.59
N VAL A 171 -11.24 24.24 19.56
CA VAL A 171 -11.69 25.64 19.48
C VAL A 171 -11.14 26.35 18.25
N LYS A 172 -9.84 26.20 17.94
CA LYS A 172 -9.22 26.78 16.73
C LYS A 172 -9.87 26.26 15.44
N TRP A 173 -10.41 25.06 15.49
CA TRP A 173 -11.09 24.42 14.35
C TRP A 173 -12.59 24.73 14.30
N GLY A 174 -13.12 25.51 15.26
CA GLY A 174 -14.50 25.93 15.32
C GLY A 174 -15.44 24.92 15.95
N ILE A 175 -14.92 24.01 16.77
CA ILE A 175 -15.67 22.96 17.50
C ILE A 175 -15.71 23.34 19.00
N GLY A 176 -16.11 24.58 19.30
CA GLY A 176 -16.19 25.06 20.68
C GLY A 176 -17.43 24.60 21.42
N ASP A 177 -18.53 24.48 20.73
CA ASP A 177 -19.83 24.15 21.31
C ASP A 177 -19.97 22.70 21.80
N GLU A 178 -19.17 21.78 21.20
CA GLU A 178 -19.18 20.34 21.49
C GLU A 178 -18.08 19.91 22.48
N LEU A 179 -17.32 20.86 23.08
CA LEU A 179 -16.15 20.54 23.92
C LEU A 179 -16.49 19.62 25.09
N LYS A 180 -17.65 19.77 25.69
CA LYS A 180 -18.06 18.94 26.83
C LYS A 180 -18.31 17.50 26.42
N GLU A 181 -18.99 17.29 25.30
CA GLU A 181 -19.19 15.96 24.71
C GLU A 181 -17.87 15.33 24.25
N ALA A 182 -17.02 16.13 23.62
CA ALA A 182 -15.70 15.71 23.19
C ALA A 182 -14.80 15.31 24.37
N GLU A 183 -14.83 16.04 25.49
CA GLU A 183 -14.08 15.71 26.70
C GLU A 183 -14.54 14.38 27.29
N GLN A 184 -15.85 14.19 27.43
CA GLN A 184 -16.41 12.96 27.95
C GLN A 184 -16.00 11.77 27.07
N ALA A 185 -16.23 11.85 25.76
CA ALA A 185 -15.86 10.79 24.82
C ALA A 185 -14.35 10.53 24.81
N TRP A 186 -13.52 11.56 24.98
CA TRP A 186 -12.08 11.43 25.04
C TRP A 186 -11.59 10.75 26.32
N VAL A 187 -12.17 11.09 27.48
CA VAL A 187 -11.86 10.45 28.77
C VAL A 187 -12.32 8.99 28.80
N GLU A 188 -13.41 8.67 28.12
CA GLU A 188 -13.94 7.31 27.97
C GLU A 188 -13.13 6.47 26.96
N SER A 189 -12.15 7.06 26.28
CA SER A 189 -11.30 6.34 25.33
C SER A 189 -10.61 5.17 26.01
N LYS A 190 -10.59 4.03 25.31
CA LYS A 190 -9.97 2.81 25.82
C LYS A 190 -8.50 3.02 26.14
N VAL A 191 -8.11 2.63 27.35
CA VAL A 191 -6.71 2.64 27.79
C VAL A 191 -6.14 1.23 27.68
N VAL A 192 -5.09 1.07 26.87
CA VAL A 192 -4.35 -0.18 26.76
C VAL A 192 -2.90 0.06 27.17
N PRO A 193 -2.44 -0.54 28.28
CA PRO A 193 -1.07 -0.35 28.74
C PRO A 193 -0.04 -0.70 27.65
N ARG A 194 1.06 0.07 27.57
CA ARG A 194 2.09 -0.08 26.52
C ARG A 194 2.57 -1.52 26.32
N LYS A 195 2.75 -2.27 27.42
CA LYS A 195 3.16 -3.68 27.35
C LYS A 195 2.10 -4.55 26.68
N GLN A 196 0.84 -4.37 27.06
CA GLN A 196 -0.27 -5.10 26.45
C GLN A 196 -0.45 -4.73 24.99
N TYR A 197 -0.37 -3.43 24.64
CA TYR A 197 -0.47 -2.97 23.26
C TYR A 197 0.62 -3.55 22.36
N LYS A 198 1.86 -3.63 22.85
CA LYS A 198 2.94 -4.32 22.13
C LYS A 198 2.63 -5.80 21.87
N SER A 199 2.01 -6.49 22.83
CA SER A 199 1.60 -7.90 22.65
C SER A 199 0.48 -8.03 21.62
N VAL A 200 -0.47 -7.10 21.60
CA VAL A 200 -1.53 -7.03 20.59
C VAL A 200 -0.92 -6.83 19.19
N LEU A 201 0.02 -5.90 19.06
CA LEU A 201 0.71 -5.68 17.78
C LEU A 201 1.48 -6.91 17.32
N ARG A 202 2.16 -7.60 18.25
CA ARG A 202 2.88 -8.84 17.90
C ARG A 202 1.94 -9.93 17.40
N LEU A 203 0.78 -10.06 18.02
CA LEU A 203 -0.27 -10.97 17.56
C LEU A 203 -0.75 -10.58 16.15
N LEU A 204 -0.94 -9.28 15.90
CA LEU A 204 -1.36 -8.76 14.62
C LEU A 204 -0.29 -8.97 13.52
N GLU A 205 0.99 -8.88 13.86
CA GLU A 205 2.10 -9.19 12.94
C GLU A 205 2.10 -10.67 12.50
N ILE A 206 1.89 -11.59 13.45
CA ILE A 206 1.77 -13.03 13.16
C ILE A 206 0.58 -13.27 12.23
N PHE A 207 -0.50 -12.56 12.45
CA PHE A 207 -1.70 -12.59 11.66
C PHE A 207 -1.49 -12.05 10.25
N ALA A 208 -0.83 -10.90 10.12
CA ALA A 208 -0.47 -10.34 8.82
C ALA A 208 0.39 -11.31 8.00
N LEU A 209 1.32 -12.02 8.66
CA LEU A 209 2.12 -13.06 7.99
C LEU A 209 1.24 -14.20 7.46
N HIS A 210 0.28 -14.67 8.25
CA HIS A 210 -0.65 -15.71 7.80
C HIS A 210 -1.52 -15.23 6.64
N LEU A 211 -2.11 -14.03 6.72
CA LEU A 211 -2.87 -13.45 5.61
C LEU A 211 -2.01 -13.25 4.35
N SER A 212 -0.73 -12.93 4.50
CA SER A 212 0.22 -12.84 3.39
C SER A 212 0.37 -14.19 2.66
N LEU A 213 0.40 -15.30 3.39
CA LEU A 213 0.43 -16.65 2.79
C LEU A 213 -0.86 -16.93 2.01
N VAL A 214 -2.02 -16.62 2.58
CA VAL A 214 -3.32 -16.76 1.90
C VAL A 214 -3.38 -15.88 0.65
N ALA A 215 -2.93 -14.63 0.75
CA ALA A 215 -2.85 -13.71 -0.37
C ALA A 215 -1.94 -14.22 -1.50
N ASN A 216 -0.79 -14.83 -1.15
CA ASN A 216 0.10 -15.47 -2.12
C ASN A 216 -0.59 -16.63 -2.83
N GLN A 217 -1.31 -17.48 -2.11
CA GLN A 217 -2.07 -18.59 -2.70
C GLN A 217 -3.14 -18.10 -3.67
N LEU A 218 -3.91 -17.09 -3.29
CA LEU A 218 -4.92 -16.46 -4.16
C LEU A 218 -4.28 -15.85 -5.41
N ALA A 219 -3.13 -15.17 -5.26
CA ALA A 219 -2.40 -14.58 -6.38
C ALA A 219 -1.89 -15.65 -7.37
N ILE A 220 -1.40 -16.81 -6.87
CA ILE A 220 -0.97 -17.95 -7.70
C ILE A 220 -2.16 -18.57 -8.43
N GLN A 221 -3.27 -18.83 -7.73
CA GLN A 221 -4.48 -19.38 -8.35
C GLN A 221 -5.02 -18.46 -9.45
N ARG A 222 -5.00 -17.14 -9.25
CA ARG A 222 -5.38 -16.16 -10.28
C ARG A 222 -4.48 -16.22 -11.50
N LYS A 223 -3.14 -16.28 -11.29
CA LYS A 223 -2.20 -16.42 -12.42
C LYS A 223 -2.45 -17.70 -13.22
N GLN A 224 -2.78 -18.80 -12.56
CA GLN A 224 -3.13 -20.06 -13.22
C GLN A 224 -4.48 -19.99 -13.95
N ALA A 225 -5.41 -19.19 -13.45
CA ALA A 225 -6.72 -18.98 -14.07
C ALA A 225 -6.70 -17.90 -15.19
N GLU A 226 -5.63 -17.10 -15.30
CA GLU A 226 -5.49 -16.08 -16.34
C GLU A 226 -5.18 -16.75 -17.69
N PRO A 227 -5.94 -16.47 -18.76
CA PRO A 227 -5.63 -17.01 -20.07
C PRO A 227 -4.20 -16.65 -20.49
N PRO A 228 -3.38 -17.59 -21.01
CA PRO A 228 -1.98 -17.31 -21.40
C PRO A 228 -1.81 -16.15 -22.39
N ALA A 229 -2.84 -15.90 -23.21
CA ALA A 229 -2.87 -14.75 -24.10
C ALA A 229 -2.91 -13.41 -23.34
N ILE A 230 -3.63 -13.34 -22.22
CA ILE A 230 -3.69 -12.11 -21.41
C ILE A 230 -2.36 -11.89 -20.66
N THR A 231 -1.74 -12.95 -20.17
CA THR A 231 -0.39 -12.86 -19.57
C THR A 231 0.62 -12.32 -20.60
N ARG A 232 0.60 -12.83 -21.85
CA ARG A 232 1.46 -12.30 -22.94
C ARG A 232 1.12 -10.86 -23.28
N ALA A 233 -0.16 -10.48 -23.31
CA ALA A 233 -0.56 -9.10 -23.56
C ALA A 233 -0.03 -8.15 -22.50
N ARG A 234 -0.10 -8.53 -21.23
CA ARG A 234 0.43 -7.72 -20.12
C ARG A 234 1.94 -7.55 -20.21
N GLN A 235 2.65 -8.61 -20.54
CA GLN A 235 4.09 -8.56 -20.73
C GLN A 235 4.44 -7.61 -21.89
N PHE A 236 3.77 -7.74 -23.03
CA PHE A 236 3.97 -6.88 -24.18
C PHE A 236 3.67 -5.40 -23.84
N ILE A 237 2.58 -5.13 -23.11
CA ILE A 237 2.25 -3.76 -22.67
C ILE A 237 3.36 -3.21 -21.77
N LEU A 238 3.90 -4.00 -20.85
CA LEU A 238 4.98 -3.58 -19.94
C LEU A 238 6.25 -3.19 -20.69
N GLU A 239 6.63 -4.00 -21.69
CA GLU A 239 7.84 -3.79 -22.49
C GLU A 239 7.73 -2.57 -23.42
N HIS A 240 6.51 -2.27 -23.90
CA HIS A 240 6.26 -1.24 -24.91
C HIS A 240 5.40 -0.06 -24.37
N GLN A 241 5.26 0.08 -23.04
CA GLN A 241 4.36 1.09 -22.44
C GLN A 241 4.70 2.53 -22.82
N ASN A 242 5.95 2.79 -23.21
CA ASN A 242 6.41 4.12 -23.62
C ASN A 242 6.04 4.45 -25.07
N GLU A 243 5.64 3.45 -25.84
CA GLU A 243 5.30 3.57 -27.25
C GLU A 243 3.81 3.87 -27.43
N GLU A 244 3.41 4.18 -28.67
CA GLU A 244 2.02 4.34 -29.02
C GLU A 244 1.33 2.97 -29.11
N LEU A 245 0.70 2.56 -28.00
CA LEU A 245 -0.04 1.31 -27.91
C LEU A 245 -1.53 1.51 -28.10
N SER A 246 -2.10 0.78 -29.04
CA SER A 246 -3.56 0.68 -29.24
C SER A 246 -4.09 -0.68 -28.76
N LEU A 247 -5.36 -0.71 -28.36
CA LEU A 247 -6.05 -1.98 -28.04
C LEU A 247 -5.95 -2.97 -29.22
N THR A 248 -6.05 -2.46 -30.44
CA THR A 248 -6.01 -3.29 -31.67
C THR A 248 -4.62 -3.88 -31.90
N SER A 249 -3.54 -3.09 -31.65
CA SER A 249 -2.17 -3.60 -31.80
C SER A 249 -1.88 -4.71 -30.80
N VAL A 250 -2.25 -4.53 -29.53
CA VAL A 250 -2.03 -5.55 -28.49
C VAL A 250 -2.89 -6.80 -28.74
N ALA A 251 -4.14 -6.65 -29.16
CA ALA A 251 -5.00 -7.78 -29.49
C ALA A 251 -4.42 -8.64 -30.62
N LYS A 252 -3.81 -8.01 -31.65
CA LYS A 252 -3.11 -8.71 -32.74
C LYS A 252 -1.92 -9.53 -32.25
N VAL A 253 -1.10 -8.98 -31.34
CA VAL A 253 0.07 -9.69 -30.75
C VAL A 253 -0.32 -10.98 -30.08
N VAL A 254 -1.50 -11.03 -29.49
CA VAL A 254 -2.00 -12.24 -28.78
C VAL A 254 -2.99 -13.06 -29.60
N ASN A 255 -3.13 -12.77 -30.90
CA ASN A 255 -4.04 -13.46 -31.84
C ASN A 255 -5.51 -13.44 -31.40
N MET A 256 -5.96 -12.29 -30.91
CA MET A 256 -7.37 -12.08 -30.52
C MET A 256 -8.02 -10.98 -31.33
N SER A 257 -9.33 -11.09 -31.55
CA SER A 257 -10.10 -9.92 -32.01
C SER A 257 -10.13 -8.83 -30.94
N SER A 258 -10.17 -7.57 -31.33
CA SER A 258 -10.20 -6.43 -30.40
C SER A 258 -11.37 -6.51 -29.42
N PHE A 259 -12.53 -6.99 -29.85
CA PHE A 259 -13.69 -7.17 -28.99
C PHE A 259 -13.49 -8.25 -27.95
N TYR A 260 -13.00 -9.43 -28.34
CA TYR A 260 -12.77 -10.54 -27.43
C TYR A 260 -11.63 -10.22 -26.45
N PHE A 261 -10.55 -9.60 -26.95
CA PHE A 261 -9.46 -9.11 -26.10
C PHE A 261 -9.96 -8.12 -25.04
N CYS A 262 -10.73 -7.09 -25.41
CA CYS A 262 -11.27 -6.10 -24.49
C CYS A 262 -12.06 -6.75 -23.35
N LYS A 263 -12.97 -7.68 -23.69
CA LYS A 263 -13.79 -8.39 -22.70
C LYS A 263 -12.95 -9.27 -21.77
N THR A 264 -12.03 -10.06 -22.36
CA THR A 264 -11.20 -11.02 -21.61
C THR A 264 -10.17 -10.28 -20.77
N PHE A 265 -9.54 -9.23 -21.29
CA PHE A 265 -8.58 -8.39 -20.59
C PHE A 265 -9.23 -7.71 -19.37
N LYS A 266 -10.41 -7.11 -19.55
CA LYS A 266 -11.16 -6.49 -18.44
C LYS A 266 -11.55 -7.52 -17.39
N LYS A 267 -11.98 -8.74 -17.80
CA LYS A 267 -12.30 -9.83 -16.87
C LYS A 267 -11.08 -10.25 -16.05
N ALA A 268 -9.91 -10.37 -16.69
CA ALA A 268 -8.68 -10.83 -16.05
C ALA A 268 -8.01 -9.75 -15.19
N THR A 269 -8.01 -8.48 -15.63
CA THR A 269 -7.28 -7.37 -14.98
C THR A 269 -8.17 -6.48 -14.11
N GLY A 270 -9.49 -6.58 -14.24
CA GLY A 270 -10.46 -5.68 -13.60
C GLY A 270 -10.57 -4.30 -14.27
N LEU A 271 -9.70 -3.99 -15.23
CA LEU A 271 -9.60 -2.68 -15.89
C LEU A 271 -9.78 -2.81 -17.40
N ASN A 272 -10.30 -1.77 -18.03
CA ASN A 272 -10.18 -1.68 -19.48
C ASN A 272 -8.71 -1.40 -19.87
N PHE A 273 -8.36 -1.70 -21.11
CA PHE A 273 -6.99 -1.56 -21.63
C PHE A 273 -6.43 -0.13 -21.46
N THR A 274 -7.21 0.88 -21.75
CA THR A 274 -6.78 2.29 -21.69
C THR A 274 -6.48 2.72 -20.26
N ASP A 275 -7.31 2.35 -19.29
CA ASP A 275 -7.09 2.65 -17.88
C ASP A 275 -5.92 1.86 -17.33
N TYR A 276 -5.74 0.61 -17.77
CA TYR A 276 -4.60 -0.22 -17.39
C TYR A 276 -3.28 0.40 -17.87
N LEU A 277 -3.17 0.74 -19.16
CA LEU A 277 -2.00 1.39 -19.74
C LEU A 277 -1.70 2.75 -19.07
N ALA A 278 -2.74 3.54 -18.86
CA ALA A 278 -2.61 4.84 -18.19
C ALA A 278 -2.05 4.69 -16.77
N ARG A 279 -2.53 3.73 -15.99
CA ARG A 279 -2.01 3.45 -14.63
C ARG A 279 -0.55 3.05 -14.66
N MET A 280 -0.16 2.13 -15.56
CA MET A 280 1.25 1.72 -15.67
C MET A 280 2.18 2.90 -15.97
N ARG A 281 1.76 3.76 -16.90
CA ARG A 281 2.50 4.99 -17.24
C ARG A 281 2.59 5.97 -16.08
N ILE A 282 1.52 6.09 -15.27
CA ILE A 282 1.53 6.94 -14.07
C ILE A 282 2.48 6.38 -13.00
N GLU A 283 2.49 5.08 -12.77
CA GLU A 283 3.46 4.47 -11.83
C GLU A 283 4.90 4.73 -12.27
N ARG A 284 5.19 4.54 -13.55
CA ARG A 284 6.51 4.86 -14.09
C ARG A 284 6.85 6.35 -13.98
N ALA A 285 5.88 7.23 -14.19
CA ALA A 285 6.07 8.68 -13.99
C ALA A 285 6.39 9.03 -12.53
N LYS A 286 5.78 8.37 -11.56
CA LYS A 286 6.07 8.56 -10.13
C LYS A 286 7.53 8.20 -9.82
N GLU A 287 8.05 7.13 -10.39
CA GLU A 287 9.47 6.75 -10.25
C GLU A 287 10.41 7.81 -10.84
N LEU A 288 10.11 8.29 -12.05
CA LEU A 288 10.92 9.33 -12.70
C LEU A 288 10.84 10.69 -11.98
N LEU A 289 9.71 10.98 -11.33
CA LEU A 289 9.53 12.19 -10.52
C LEU A 289 10.39 12.21 -9.26
N LEU A 290 10.97 11.08 -8.83
CA LEU A 290 11.96 11.03 -7.73
C LEU A 290 13.24 11.79 -8.10
N ASN A 291 13.57 11.87 -9.40
CA ASN A 291 14.69 12.69 -9.86
C ASN A 291 14.31 14.17 -9.87
N PRO A 292 14.90 15.02 -8.99
CA PRO A 292 14.57 16.43 -8.88
C PRO A 292 14.94 17.23 -10.14
N ASN A 293 15.90 16.74 -10.94
CA ASN A 293 16.41 17.41 -12.12
C ASN A 293 15.62 17.11 -13.40
N ALA A 294 14.78 16.05 -13.39
CA ALA A 294 13.99 15.71 -14.56
C ALA A 294 12.81 16.67 -14.72
N ARG A 295 12.59 17.20 -15.91
CA ARG A 295 11.47 18.09 -16.20
C ARG A 295 10.19 17.29 -16.31
N VAL A 296 9.10 17.76 -15.67
CA VAL A 296 7.79 17.10 -15.76
C VAL A 296 7.33 16.90 -17.21
N SER A 297 7.59 17.91 -18.08
CA SER A 297 7.27 17.82 -19.51
C SER A 297 8.02 16.70 -20.23
N GLU A 298 9.27 16.44 -19.88
CA GLU A 298 10.07 15.35 -20.47
C GLU A 298 9.57 14.00 -20.00
N ILE A 299 9.28 13.87 -18.69
CA ILE A 299 8.71 12.64 -18.10
C ILE A 299 7.39 12.25 -18.81
N VAL A 300 6.53 13.22 -19.13
CA VAL A 300 5.26 12.97 -19.81
C VAL A 300 5.46 12.19 -21.11
N PHE A 301 6.39 12.63 -21.94
CA PHE A 301 6.67 11.98 -23.22
C PHE A 301 7.47 10.68 -23.05
N GLU A 302 8.40 10.65 -22.10
CA GLU A 302 9.18 9.45 -21.77
C GLU A 302 8.31 8.27 -21.32
N VAL A 303 7.24 8.53 -20.57
CA VAL A 303 6.31 7.47 -20.16
C VAL A 303 5.20 7.18 -21.19
N GLY A 304 5.24 7.81 -22.35
CA GLY A 304 4.38 7.51 -23.49
C GLY A 304 3.08 8.29 -23.58
N PHE A 305 2.88 9.37 -22.80
CA PHE A 305 1.74 10.28 -23.02
C PHE A 305 2.03 11.25 -24.17
N GLN A 306 1.04 11.47 -25.03
CA GLN A 306 1.15 12.39 -26.17
C GLN A 306 0.71 13.84 -25.82
N SER A 307 0.21 14.09 -24.62
CA SER A 307 -0.29 15.39 -24.20
C SER A 307 -0.07 15.62 -22.71
N ILE A 308 0.58 16.74 -22.38
CA ILE A 308 0.82 17.19 -21.00
C ILE A 308 -0.51 17.42 -20.27
N THR A 309 -1.50 18.01 -20.94
CA THR A 309 -2.82 18.27 -20.35
C THR A 309 -3.54 16.97 -20.01
N HIS A 310 -3.49 15.98 -20.91
CA HIS A 310 -4.06 14.66 -20.67
C HIS A 310 -3.35 13.96 -19.51
N PHE A 311 -2.02 13.96 -19.51
CA PHE A 311 -1.22 13.40 -18.41
C PHE A 311 -1.59 14.03 -17.07
N ASN A 312 -1.58 15.36 -16.95
CA ASN A 312 -1.88 16.04 -15.70
C ASN A 312 -3.27 15.67 -15.14
N ARG A 313 -4.26 15.58 -16.01
CA ARG A 313 -5.62 15.14 -15.63
C ARG A 313 -5.65 13.70 -15.14
N ILE A 314 -4.97 12.79 -15.84
CA ILE A 314 -4.90 11.38 -15.47
C ILE A 314 -4.08 11.20 -14.19
N PHE A 315 -2.94 11.87 -14.07
CA PHE A 315 -2.10 11.84 -12.88
C PHE A 315 -2.86 12.31 -11.64
N LYS A 316 -3.52 13.47 -11.72
CA LYS A 316 -4.34 14.00 -10.61
C LYS A 316 -5.50 13.05 -10.25
N ARG A 317 -6.13 12.42 -11.24
CA ARG A 317 -7.20 11.43 -11.01
C ARG A 317 -6.71 10.20 -10.25
N HIS A 318 -5.47 9.74 -10.53
CA HIS A 318 -4.93 8.52 -9.92
C HIS A 318 -4.15 8.77 -8.63
N VAL A 319 -3.51 9.91 -8.50
CA VAL A 319 -2.59 10.24 -7.38
C VAL A 319 -3.23 11.23 -6.39
N GLY A 320 -4.36 11.84 -6.75
CA GLY A 320 -5.06 12.83 -5.93
C GLY A 320 -4.47 14.24 -5.99
N ARG A 321 -3.26 14.42 -6.55
CA ARG A 321 -2.53 15.69 -6.65
C ARG A 321 -1.84 15.81 -8.00
N SER A 322 -1.41 17.03 -8.37
CA SER A 322 -0.67 17.25 -9.61
C SER A 322 0.75 16.65 -9.53
N PRO A 323 1.42 16.39 -10.68
CA PRO A 323 2.81 15.89 -10.69
C PRO A 323 3.79 16.78 -9.93
N SER A 324 3.62 18.10 -10.01
CA SER A 324 4.47 19.06 -9.29
C SER A 324 4.23 19.03 -7.79
N GLU A 325 2.99 18.97 -7.34
CA GLU A 325 2.63 18.82 -5.92
C GLU A 325 3.11 17.46 -5.38
N TYR A 326 3.00 16.40 -6.17
CA TYR A 326 3.53 15.09 -5.81
C TYR A 326 5.04 15.14 -5.59
N ARG A 327 5.82 15.71 -6.53
CA ARG A 327 7.27 15.89 -6.37
C ARG A 327 7.64 16.70 -5.13
N GLN A 328 6.92 17.79 -4.84
CA GLN A 328 7.18 18.60 -3.64
C GLN A 328 6.91 17.84 -2.34
N SER A 329 6.06 16.83 -2.35
CA SER A 329 5.73 16.02 -1.19
C SER A 329 6.72 14.86 -0.94
N LEU A 330 7.64 14.61 -1.87
CA LEU A 330 8.66 13.56 -1.70
C LEU A 330 9.74 14.04 -0.72
N PRO A 331 10.27 13.15 0.14
CA PRO A 331 11.38 13.49 1.01
C PRO A 331 12.58 13.88 0.13
N ARG A 332 13.13 15.07 0.38
CA ARG A 332 14.38 15.47 -0.25
C ARG A 332 15.48 14.61 0.34
N THR A 333 16.01 13.68 -0.43
CA THR A 333 17.29 13.05 -0.10
C THR A 333 18.36 14.13 -0.15
N ALA A 334 18.91 14.43 1.04
CA ALA A 334 20.02 15.34 1.20
C ALA A 334 21.30 14.74 0.61
#